data_a2443f12b20b4c8965bb416210bdb420
#
_entry.id   a2443f12b20b4c8965bb416210bdb420
#
_cell.length_a   1.000
_cell.length_b   1.000
_cell.length_c   1.000
_cell.angle_alpha   90.00
_cell.angle_beta   90.00
_cell.angle_gamma   90.00
#
_symmetry.space_group_name_H-M   'P 1'
#
loop_
_entity.id
_entity.type
_entity.pdbx_description
1 polymer ?
#
loop_
_entity_poly.entity_id
_entity_poly.type
_entity_poly.pdbx_seq_one_letter_code
_entity_poly.pdbx_strand_id
1 'polypeptide(L)'
;LSYPSIVGEMLASGFGIIGFSWICSPACTELEVVVMDWLAKFLNLPKHFLHETEGPGGGVIQGSASEAVLVAVLAAREQAVRRERECHPELSESEIRGKLMAYSSDQSNSCIEKAGVLAAMPIKLLPAGEDLVLRGATLKEAIEQDVAAGLIPVICIATLGTTGTCAYDDIESLASICEQHQVWLHVDAAYAGGAFALDECTELRRGLDRVDSLNFNLHKFMLVNFDCSAMWLRDANKVVDSFNVDRIYLKHKYEGQTQLPDFRHWQIPLGRRFRALKVWITFRTLGAEGLRAHMRKHIDLAAQFEALVKADERFELVAPRALGLVCFRAKGDNEITAQLLQRL
;
A
#
# COMPACT_ATOMS: atom_id res chain seq x y z
N LEU A 1 5.49 -15.93 8.32
CA LEU A 1 6.65 -16.78 8.09
C LEU A 1 6.21 -18.23 7.92
N SER A 2 6.61 -18.89 6.83
CA SER A 2 6.27 -20.29 6.56
C SER A 2 7.44 -21.04 5.91
N TYR A 3 7.48 -22.36 6.04
CA TYR A 3 8.51 -23.18 5.37
C TYR A 3 8.53 -22.99 3.84
N PRO A 4 7.38 -22.99 3.11
CA PRO A 4 7.36 -22.74 1.68
C PRO A 4 8.03 -21.42 1.31
N SER A 5 7.75 -20.35 2.06
CA SER A 5 8.34 -19.04 1.80
C SER A 5 9.85 -18.99 2.10
N ILE A 6 10.32 -19.69 3.16
CA ILE A 6 11.75 -19.82 3.46
C ILE A 6 12.47 -20.53 2.33
N VAL A 7 11.94 -21.66 1.83
CA VAL A 7 12.51 -22.38 0.71
C VAL A 7 12.55 -21.52 -0.56
N GLY A 8 11.47 -20.76 -0.82
CA GLY A 8 11.43 -19.82 -1.94
C GLY A 8 12.50 -18.73 -1.86
N GLU A 9 12.76 -18.20 -0.67
CA GLU A 9 13.81 -17.21 -0.42
C GLU A 9 15.21 -17.81 -0.64
N MET A 10 15.44 -19.02 -0.12
CA MET A 10 16.72 -19.73 -0.32
C MET A 10 17.00 -19.98 -1.79
N LEU A 11 16.02 -20.46 -2.55
CA LEU A 11 16.14 -20.70 -3.99
C LEU A 11 16.38 -19.40 -4.75
N ALA A 12 15.61 -18.33 -4.43
CA ALA A 12 15.79 -17.03 -5.06
C ALA A 12 17.20 -16.46 -4.84
N SER A 13 17.75 -16.64 -3.64
CA SER A 13 19.13 -16.25 -3.33
C SER A 13 20.17 -17.13 -4.05
N GLY A 14 19.89 -18.43 -4.16
CA GLY A 14 20.75 -19.39 -4.87
C GLY A 14 20.87 -19.12 -6.37
N PHE A 15 19.80 -18.63 -7.01
CA PHE A 15 19.85 -18.25 -8.44
C PHE A 15 20.68 -17.00 -8.70
N GLY A 16 20.88 -16.12 -7.72
CA GLY A 16 21.72 -14.92 -7.86
C GLY A 16 21.22 -13.91 -8.90
N ILE A 17 19.90 -13.85 -9.14
CA ILE A 17 19.29 -13.01 -10.17
C ILE A 17 19.30 -11.53 -9.77
N ILE A 18 19.55 -10.64 -10.73
CA ILE A 18 19.37 -9.19 -10.63
C ILE A 18 18.29 -8.79 -11.65
N GLY A 19 17.02 -8.95 -11.29
CA GLY A 19 15.87 -8.87 -12.19
C GLY A 19 15.36 -7.45 -12.47
N PHE A 20 16.22 -6.47 -12.81
CA PHE A 20 15.77 -5.09 -13.04
C PHE A 20 15.08 -4.87 -14.39
N SER A 21 15.37 -5.68 -15.40
CA SER A 21 14.70 -5.65 -16.70
C SER A 21 14.37 -7.06 -17.17
N TRP A 22 13.43 -7.17 -18.11
CA TRP A 22 13.04 -8.46 -18.67
C TRP A 22 14.23 -9.23 -19.24
N ILE A 23 15.10 -8.58 -20.04
CA ILE A 23 16.23 -9.24 -20.66
C ILE A 23 17.28 -9.78 -19.68
N CYS A 24 17.42 -9.14 -18.51
CA CYS A 24 18.35 -9.59 -17.47
C CYS A 24 17.88 -10.88 -16.79
N SER A 25 16.58 -11.07 -16.67
CA SER A 25 15.98 -12.29 -16.15
C SER A 25 14.52 -12.39 -16.59
N PRO A 26 14.24 -12.94 -17.78
CA PRO A 26 12.87 -13.08 -18.28
C PRO A 26 11.95 -13.82 -17.30
N ALA A 27 12.40 -14.95 -16.78
CA ALA A 27 11.63 -15.75 -15.83
C ALA A 27 11.27 -14.99 -14.53
N CYS A 28 12.14 -14.09 -14.06
CA CYS A 28 11.87 -13.26 -12.88
C CYS A 28 10.72 -12.27 -13.15
N THR A 29 10.78 -11.58 -14.28
CA THR A 29 9.76 -10.60 -14.67
C THR A 29 8.43 -11.27 -14.97
N GLU A 30 8.44 -12.35 -15.78
CA GLU A 30 7.24 -13.09 -16.16
C GLU A 30 6.54 -13.72 -14.96
N LEU A 31 7.31 -14.33 -14.05
CA LEU A 31 6.74 -14.89 -12.82
C LEU A 31 6.12 -13.80 -11.93
N GLU A 32 6.73 -12.62 -11.84
CA GLU A 32 6.19 -11.53 -11.06
C GLU A 32 4.84 -11.03 -11.63
N VAL A 33 4.74 -10.85 -12.94
CA VAL A 33 3.49 -10.51 -13.64
C VAL A 33 2.40 -11.53 -13.31
N VAL A 34 2.68 -12.82 -13.50
CA VAL A 34 1.72 -13.90 -13.23
C VAL A 34 1.28 -13.93 -11.77
N VAL A 35 2.24 -13.81 -10.84
CA VAL A 35 1.95 -13.88 -9.38
C VAL A 35 1.18 -12.65 -8.92
N MET A 36 1.46 -11.47 -9.47
CA MET A 36 0.72 -10.25 -9.14
C MET A 36 -0.72 -10.31 -9.61
N ASP A 37 -0.99 -10.91 -10.78
CA ASP A 37 -2.34 -11.14 -11.27
C ASP A 37 -3.07 -12.22 -10.45
N TRP A 38 -2.39 -13.30 -10.07
CA TRP A 38 -2.96 -14.30 -9.15
C TRP A 38 -3.35 -13.68 -7.82
N LEU A 39 -2.48 -12.84 -7.28
CA LEU A 39 -2.70 -12.16 -6.02
C LEU A 39 -3.86 -11.16 -6.10
N ALA A 40 -3.93 -10.37 -7.18
CA ALA A 40 -5.04 -9.45 -7.41
C ALA A 40 -6.38 -10.18 -7.50
N LYS A 41 -6.44 -11.29 -8.24
CA LYS A 41 -7.64 -12.16 -8.32
C LYS A 41 -7.99 -12.78 -6.97
N PHE A 42 -7.00 -13.27 -6.22
CA PHE A 42 -7.20 -13.84 -4.89
C PHE A 42 -7.76 -12.83 -3.89
N LEU A 43 -7.32 -11.57 -3.98
CA LEU A 43 -7.76 -10.46 -3.15
C LEU A 43 -9.04 -9.78 -3.68
N ASN A 44 -9.62 -10.28 -4.78
CA ASN A 44 -10.78 -9.70 -5.45
C ASN A 44 -10.60 -8.21 -5.81
N LEU A 45 -9.40 -7.82 -6.24
CA LEU A 45 -9.11 -6.46 -6.66
C LEU A 45 -9.79 -6.13 -8.00
N PRO A 46 -10.09 -4.85 -8.28
CA PRO A 46 -10.62 -4.39 -9.55
C PRO A 46 -9.75 -4.82 -10.75
N LYS A 47 -10.41 -5.13 -11.88
CA LYS A 47 -9.74 -5.68 -13.07
C LYS A 47 -8.67 -4.77 -13.67
N HIS A 48 -8.80 -3.45 -13.51
CA HIS A 48 -7.81 -2.50 -14.03
C HIS A 48 -6.43 -2.60 -13.32
N PHE A 49 -6.32 -3.36 -12.23
CA PHE A 49 -5.05 -3.68 -11.56
C PHE A 49 -4.36 -4.93 -12.12
N LEU A 50 -4.96 -5.62 -13.08
CA LEU A 50 -4.38 -6.83 -13.67
C LEU A 50 -3.52 -6.48 -14.89
N HIS A 51 -2.34 -7.12 -14.99
CA HIS A 51 -1.50 -7.05 -16.20
C HIS A 51 -2.16 -7.69 -17.43
N GLU A 52 -3.01 -8.71 -17.23
CA GLU A 52 -3.68 -9.41 -18.33
C GLU A 52 -4.76 -8.58 -19.03
N THR A 53 -5.12 -7.40 -18.53
CA THR A 53 -6.09 -6.51 -19.18
C THR A 53 -5.40 -5.64 -20.22
N GLU A 54 -6.18 -5.11 -21.19
CA GLU A 54 -5.65 -4.18 -22.19
C GLU A 54 -5.33 -2.78 -21.64
N GLY A 55 -5.57 -2.55 -20.32
CA GLY A 55 -5.32 -1.28 -19.65
C GLY A 55 -3.85 -1.07 -19.26
N PRO A 56 -3.48 0.15 -18.86
CA PRO A 56 -2.12 0.50 -18.44
C PRO A 56 -1.83 0.10 -16.98
N GLY A 57 -2.73 -0.60 -16.30
CA GLY A 57 -2.57 -0.99 -14.91
C GLY A 57 -1.74 -2.23 -14.72
N GLY A 58 -1.38 -2.51 -13.48
CA GLY A 58 -0.64 -3.71 -13.11
C GLY A 58 -0.10 -3.68 -11.69
N GLY A 59 0.52 -4.78 -11.29
CA GLY A 59 1.11 -4.94 -9.98
C GLY A 59 2.63 -5.15 -10.02
N VAL A 60 3.30 -4.74 -8.95
CA VAL A 60 4.75 -4.88 -8.74
C VAL A 60 5.04 -5.25 -7.28
N ILE A 61 6.10 -6.00 -7.02
CA ILE A 61 6.54 -6.31 -5.66
C ILE A 61 7.59 -5.29 -5.22
N GLN A 62 7.26 -4.50 -4.20
CA GLN A 62 8.15 -3.59 -3.49
C GLN A 62 8.80 -4.28 -2.28
N GLY A 63 9.86 -3.70 -1.71
CA GLY A 63 10.48 -4.18 -0.48
C GLY A 63 9.58 -4.02 0.75
N SER A 64 8.88 -2.90 0.85
CA SER A 64 8.04 -2.58 2.00
C SER A 64 6.88 -1.66 1.64
N ALA A 65 5.87 -1.53 2.51
CA ALA A 65 4.84 -0.53 2.38
C ALA A 65 5.42 0.89 2.36
N SER A 66 6.48 1.16 3.14
CA SER A 66 7.17 2.46 3.14
C SER A 66 7.74 2.81 1.76
N GLU A 67 8.26 1.83 1.04
CA GLU A 67 8.74 2.01 -0.33
C GLU A 67 7.58 2.20 -1.31
N ALA A 68 6.52 1.40 -1.18
CA ALA A 68 5.32 1.53 -2.01
C ALA A 68 4.65 2.91 -1.86
N VAL A 69 4.48 3.38 -0.61
CA VAL A 69 3.96 4.73 -0.33
C VAL A 69 4.85 5.81 -0.92
N LEU A 70 6.18 5.70 -0.77
CA LEU A 70 7.11 6.67 -1.34
C LEU A 70 7.02 6.70 -2.88
N VAL A 71 6.91 5.55 -3.53
CA VAL A 71 6.71 5.45 -4.99
C VAL A 71 5.42 6.17 -5.41
N ALA A 72 4.31 5.94 -4.70
CA ALA A 72 3.04 6.62 -4.97
C ALA A 72 3.15 8.15 -4.79
N VAL A 73 3.78 8.58 -3.70
CA VAL A 73 3.98 10.02 -3.40
C VAL A 73 4.82 10.70 -4.48
N LEU A 74 5.92 10.07 -4.90
CA LEU A 74 6.80 10.63 -5.93
C LEU A 74 6.10 10.66 -7.29
N ALA A 75 5.37 9.62 -7.67
CA ALA A 75 4.63 9.58 -8.92
C ALA A 75 3.52 10.64 -8.95
N ALA A 76 2.72 10.75 -7.90
CA ALA A 76 1.68 11.76 -7.78
C ALA A 76 2.27 13.18 -7.84
N ARG A 77 3.41 13.42 -7.16
CA ARG A 77 4.13 14.70 -7.19
C ARG A 77 4.51 15.10 -8.61
N GLU A 78 5.16 14.20 -9.35
CA GLU A 78 5.60 14.51 -10.72
C GLU A 78 4.42 14.72 -11.69
N GLN A 79 3.33 13.96 -11.50
CA GLN A 79 2.10 14.19 -12.28
C GLN A 79 1.49 15.57 -11.99
N ALA A 80 1.46 15.98 -10.72
CA ALA A 80 0.97 17.32 -10.35
C ALA A 80 1.87 18.42 -10.95
N VAL A 81 3.19 18.29 -10.87
CA VAL A 81 4.14 19.25 -11.47
C VAL A 81 3.91 19.38 -12.98
N ARG A 82 3.75 18.26 -13.71
CA ARG A 82 3.49 18.29 -15.16
C ARG A 82 2.17 18.99 -15.47
N ARG A 83 1.10 18.62 -14.78
CA ARG A 83 -0.23 19.23 -14.94
C ARG A 83 -0.17 20.75 -14.72
N GLU A 84 0.44 21.18 -13.64
CA GLU A 84 0.54 22.61 -13.31
C GLU A 84 1.39 23.39 -14.33
N ARG A 85 2.47 22.80 -14.84
CA ARG A 85 3.27 23.42 -15.91
C ARG A 85 2.54 23.57 -17.24
N GLU A 86 1.65 22.63 -17.56
CA GLU A 86 0.79 22.72 -18.75
C GLU A 86 -0.25 23.86 -18.60
N CYS A 87 -0.80 24.03 -17.40
CA CYS A 87 -1.77 25.08 -17.10
C CYS A 87 -1.10 26.46 -16.88
N HIS A 88 0.11 26.48 -16.31
CA HIS A 88 0.84 27.65 -15.87
C HIS A 88 2.29 27.62 -16.38
N PRO A 89 2.52 27.80 -17.71
CA PRO A 89 3.86 27.73 -18.31
C PRO A 89 4.83 28.80 -17.78
N GLU A 90 4.32 29.88 -17.22
CA GLU A 90 5.09 30.96 -16.60
C GLU A 90 5.74 30.58 -15.27
N LEU A 91 5.24 29.54 -14.58
CA LEU A 91 5.79 29.11 -13.31
C LEU A 91 6.98 28.14 -13.51
N SER A 92 8.01 28.34 -12.74
CA SER A 92 9.11 27.38 -12.66
C SER A 92 8.70 26.12 -11.86
N GLU A 93 9.39 25.01 -12.10
CA GLU A 93 9.13 23.77 -11.32
C GLU A 93 9.36 23.98 -9.82
N SER A 94 10.32 24.81 -9.42
CA SER A 94 10.59 25.09 -8.01
C SER A 94 9.44 25.85 -7.34
N GLU A 95 8.81 26.78 -8.04
CA GLU A 95 7.64 27.50 -7.55
C GLU A 95 6.44 26.58 -7.39
N ILE A 96 6.21 25.69 -8.37
CA ILE A 96 5.16 24.67 -8.28
C ILE A 96 5.43 23.71 -7.12
N ARG A 97 6.65 23.15 -7.03
CA ARG A 97 7.02 22.20 -5.97
C ARG A 97 6.89 22.78 -4.56
N GLY A 98 7.13 24.10 -4.42
CA GLY A 98 6.95 24.80 -3.14
C GLY A 98 5.50 24.95 -2.67
N LYS A 99 4.52 24.65 -3.54
CA LYS A 99 3.09 24.76 -3.25
C LYS A 99 2.40 23.41 -3.07
N LEU A 100 3.07 22.27 -3.34
CA LEU A 100 2.47 20.95 -3.31
C LEU A 100 2.12 20.52 -1.88
N MET A 101 0.96 19.87 -1.72
CA MET A 101 0.46 19.39 -0.43
C MET A 101 -0.10 17.96 -0.56
N ALA A 102 0.26 17.11 0.39
CA ALA A 102 -0.31 15.78 0.56
C ALA A 102 -1.17 15.69 1.82
N TYR A 103 -2.04 14.68 1.89
CA TYR A 103 -2.98 14.47 2.99
C TYR A 103 -2.98 13.04 3.47
N SER A 104 -3.13 12.84 4.78
CA SER A 104 -3.38 11.52 5.38
C SER A 104 -4.08 11.68 6.72
N SER A 105 -4.51 10.57 7.32
CA SER A 105 -5.05 10.54 8.68
C SER A 105 -3.95 10.71 9.73
N ASP A 106 -4.27 11.34 10.87
CA ASP A 106 -3.44 11.35 12.08
C ASP A 106 -3.28 9.94 12.71
N GLN A 107 -4.08 8.97 12.25
CA GLN A 107 -3.98 7.55 12.64
C GLN A 107 -3.08 6.73 11.69
N SER A 108 -2.54 7.34 10.66
CA SER A 108 -1.72 6.68 9.65
C SER A 108 -0.36 6.24 10.20
N ASN A 109 0.29 5.30 9.49
CA ASN A 109 1.62 4.84 9.88
C ASN A 109 2.67 5.94 9.63
N SER A 110 3.68 6.04 10.49
CA SER A 110 4.78 7.02 10.38
C SER A 110 5.58 6.95 9.07
N CYS A 111 5.47 5.86 8.31
CA CYS A 111 6.08 5.76 6.99
C CYS A 111 5.53 6.81 6.01
N ILE A 112 4.31 7.29 6.24
CA ILE A 112 3.68 8.32 5.41
C ILE A 112 4.35 9.66 5.64
N GLU A 113 4.53 10.09 6.91
CA GLU A 113 5.28 11.31 7.23
C GLU A 113 6.72 11.24 6.70
N LYS A 114 7.36 10.07 6.85
CA LYS A 114 8.70 9.83 6.30
C LYS A 114 8.73 9.96 4.78
N ALA A 115 7.71 9.46 4.08
CA ALA A 115 7.62 9.62 2.62
C ALA A 115 7.53 11.10 2.23
N GLY A 116 6.78 11.92 2.97
CA GLY A 116 6.73 13.38 2.76
C GLY A 116 8.09 14.06 2.92
N VAL A 117 8.83 13.70 3.97
CA VAL A 117 10.21 14.20 4.19
C VAL A 117 11.12 13.82 3.02
N LEU A 118 11.10 12.55 2.61
CA LEU A 118 11.94 12.04 1.51
C LEU A 118 11.55 12.63 0.15
N ALA A 119 10.26 12.88 -0.06
CA ALA A 119 9.75 13.51 -1.28
C ALA A 119 9.89 15.03 -1.28
N ALA A 120 10.35 15.66 -0.20
CA ALA A 120 10.38 17.11 0.00
C ALA A 120 8.99 17.74 -0.28
N MET A 121 7.91 17.09 0.19
CA MET A 121 6.53 17.51 0.05
C MET A 121 5.82 17.41 1.40
N PRO A 122 5.25 18.49 1.95
CA PRO A 122 4.53 18.46 3.21
C PRO A 122 3.34 17.50 3.16
N ILE A 123 3.13 16.78 4.24
CA ILE A 123 1.93 15.96 4.45
C ILE A 123 1.13 16.54 5.62
N LYS A 124 -0.11 16.93 5.36
CA LYS A 124 -1.05 17.38 6.38
C LYS A 124 -1.74 16.18 6.98
N LEU A 125 -1.52 15.92 8.27
CA LEU A 125 -2.25 14.91 9.01
C LEU A 125 -3.60 15.48 9.43
N LEU A 126 -4.66 14.84 8.95
CA LEU A 126 -6.03 15.24 9.17
C LEU A 126 -6.63 14.51 10.39
N PRO A 127 -7.41 15.18 11.24
CA PRO A 127 -8.02 14.53 12.39
C PRO A 127 -9.02 13.47 11.93
N ALA A 128 -8.86 12.26 12.45
CA ALA A 128 -9.85 11.21 12.32
C ALA A 128 -11.05 11.49 13.22
N GLY A 129 -12.21 10.89 12.92
CA GLY A 129 -13.38 10.95 13.79
C GLY A 129 -13.15 10.22 15.13
N GLU A 130 -14.15 10.25 16.03
CA GLU A 130 -14.10 9.53 17.31
C GLU A 130 -13.93 8.01 17.14
N ASP A 131 -14.35 7.48 16.01
CA ASP A 131 -14.15 6.09 15.57
C ASP A 131 -12.81 5.84 14.86
N LEU A 132 -11.91 6.81 14.87
CA LEU A 132 -10.58 6.77 14.29
C LEU A 132 -10.56 6.60 12.76
N VAL A 133 -11.61 7.05 12.08
CA VAL A 133 -11.81 6.95 10.63
C VAL A 133 -11.67 8.30 9.96
N LEU A 134 -10.80 8.42 8.96
CA LEU A 134 -10.74 9.59 8.07
C LEU A 134 -11.87 9.52 7.04
N ARG A 135 -12.57 10.64 6.83
CA ARG A 135 -13.70 10.76 5.91
C ARG A 135 -13.51 11.87 4.90
N GLY A 136 -14.23 11.77 3.78
CA GLY A 136 -14.20 12.74 2.69
C GLY A 136 -14.55 14.16 3.13
N ALA A 137 -15.43 14.36 4.09
CA ALA A 137 -15.77 15.70 4.59
C ALA A 137 -14.56 16.44 5.17
N THR A 138 -13.76 15.77 6.01
CA THR A 138 -12.54 16.34 6.60
C THR A 138 -11.49 16.62 5.53
N LEU A 139 -11.32 15.72 4.55
CA LEU A 139 -10.42 15.92 3.43
C LEU A 139 -10.84 17.11 2.56
N LYS A 140 -12.13 17.22 2.26
CA LYS A 140 -12.69 18.34 1.47
C LYS A 140 -12.39 19.69 2.09
N GLU A 141 -12.69 19.84 3.39
CA GLU A 141 -12.41 21.07 4.12
C GLU A 141 -10.93 21.46 4.06
N ALA A 142 -10.03 20.49 4.27
CA ALA A 142 -8.59 20.72 4.20
C ALA A 142 -8.13 21.14 2.81
N ILE A 143 -8.63 20.48 1.75
CA ILE A 143 -8.30 20.81 0.36
C ILE A 143 -8.81 22.21 0.01
N GLU A 144 -10.05 22.57 0.35
CA GLU A 144 -10.63 23.88 0.04
C GLU A 144 -9.85 25.02 0.74
N GLN A 145 -9.41 24.82 1.99
CA GLN A 145 -8.57 25.76 2.73
C GLN A 145 -7.20 25.93 2.04
N ASP A 146 -6.56 24.84 1.64
CA ASP A 146 -5.24 24.86 1.05
C ASP A 146 -5.27 25.48 -0.36
N VAL A 147 -6.28 25.17 -1.17
CA VAL A 147 -6.48 25.80 -2.49
C VAL A 147 -6.72 27.32 -2.34
N ALA A 148 -7.52 27.75 -1.35
CA ALA A 148 -7.73 29.16 -1.05
C ALA A 148 -6.42 29.86 -0.61
N ALA A 149 -5.49 29.12 0.01
CA ALA A 149 -4.14 29.60 0.35
C ALA A 149 -3.13 29.54 -0.82
N GLY A 150 -3.54 29.09 -2.00
CA GLY A 150 -2.69 28.97 -3.19
C GLY A 150 -1.79 27.74 -3.20
N LEU A 151 -2.11 26.73 -2.38
CA LEU A 151 -1.45 25.43 -2.38
C LEU A 151 -2.10 24.48 -3.41
N ILE A 152 -1.36 23.45 -3.81
CA ILE A 152 -1.75 22.49 -4.84
C ILE A 152 -1.92 21.11 -4.20
N PRO A 153 -3.15 20.61 -4.04
CA PRO A 153 -3.42 19.25 -3.57
C PRO A 153 -2.89 18.20 -4.55
N VAL A 154 -2.15 17.20 -4.04
CA VAL A 154 -1.45 16.20 -4.87
C VAL A 154 -1.93 14.79 -4.63
N ILE A 155 -1.89 14.33 -3.38
CA ILE A 155 -2.19 12.95 -3.00
C ILE A 155 -2.88 12.89 -1.64
N CYS A 156 -3.88 12.03 -1.53
CA CYS A 156 -4.44 11.55 -0.27
C CYS A 156 -4.00 10.10 -0.06
N ILE A 157 -3.43 9.81 1.10
CA ILE A 157 -3.03 8.45 1.49
C ILE A 157 -3.98 8.00 2.59
N ALA A 158 -4.89 7.10 2.24
CA ALA A 158 -5.84 6.49 3.15
C ALA A 158 -5.32 5.15 3.67
N THR A 159 -5.70 4.74 4.86
CA THR A 159 -5.24 3.50 5.49
C THR A 159 -6.40 2.54 5.73
N LEU A 160 -6.25 1.30 5.28
CA LEU A 160 -7.11 0.18 5.68
C LEU A 160 -6.33 -0.73 6.64
N GLY A 161 -6.65 -0.62 7.93
CA GLY A 161 -5.98 -1.33 9.00
C GLY A 161 -4.83 -0.53 9.60
N THR A 162 -5.16 0.57 10.30
CA THR A 162 -4.19 1.43 11.01
C THR A 162 -3.38 0.64 12.03
N THR A 163 -2.13 1.04 12.24
CA THR A 163 -1.20 0.33 13.13
C THR A 163 -1.69 0.27 14.58
N GLY A 164 -2.33 1.33 15.05
CA GLY A 164 -2.77 1.43 16.46
C GLY A 164 -4.00 0.59 16.77
N THR A 165 -5.03 0.66 15.92
CA THR A 165 -6.36 0.11 16.22
C THR A 165 -6.96 -0.73 15.10
N CYS A 166 -6.28 -0.84 13.96
CA CYS A 166 -6.81 -1.46 12.73
C CYS A 166 -8.09 -0.78 12.22
N ALA A 167 -8.23 0.53 12.43
CA ALA A 167 -9.32 1.31 11.86
C ALA A 167 -9.21 1.37 10.33
N TYR A 168 -10.34 1.64 9.66
CA TYR A 168 -10.45 1.64 8.20
C TYR A 168 -10.99 3.00 7.74
N ASP A 169 -10.19 3.75 6.99
CA ASP A 169 -10.63 5.01 6.40
C ASP A 169 -11.75 4.78 5.38
N ASP A 170 -12.65 5.76 5.23
CA ASP A 170 -13.80 5.69 4.33
C ASP A 170 -13.38 5.99 2.88
N ILE A 171 -12.88 4.94 2.20
CA ILE A 171 -12.32 5.04 0.85
C ILE A 171 -13.34 5.62 -0.15
N GLU A 172 -14.62 5.26 -0.03
CA GLU A 172 -15.66 5.69 -0.97
C GLU A 172 -15.90 7.20 -0.90
N SER A 173 -15.97 7.75 0.31
CA SER A 173 -16.11 9.19 0.51
C SER A 173 -14.85 9.97 0.12
N LEU A 174 -13.66 9.43 0.45
CA LEU A 174 -12.37 10.00 0.07
C LEU A 174 -12.19 10.03 -1.45
N ALA A 175 -12.53 8.93 -2.15
CA ALA A 175 -12.44 8.85 -3.60
C ALA A 175 -13.28 9.92 -4.29
N SER A 176 -14.48 10.20 -3.79
CA SER A 176 -15.36 11.24 -4.34
C SER A 176 -14.71 12.62 -4.30
N ILE A 177 -13.99 12.93 -3.24
CA ILE A 177 -13.29 14.22 -3.09
C ILE A 177 -12.02 14.25 -3.92
N CYS A 178 -11.24 13.15 -3.92
CA CYS A 178 -10.02 13.05 -4.72
C CYS A 178 -10.31 13.22 -6.22
N GLU A 179 -11.37 12.61 -6.74
CA GLU A 179 -11.78 12.77 -8.15
C GLU A 179 -12.18 14.21 -8.48
N GLN A 180 -12.95 14.89 -7.59
CA GLN A 180 -13.37 16.28 -7.78
C GLN A 180 -12.19 17.26 -7.88
N HIS A 181 -11.13 17.00 -7.12
CA HIS A 181 -9.97 17.87 -7.01
C HIS A 181 -8.73 17.36 -7.77
N GLN A 182 -8.87 16.29 -8.55
CA GLN A 182 -7.75 15.65 -9.27
C GLN A 182 -6.57 15.27 -8.37
N VAL A 183 -6.87 14.82 -7.15
CA VAL A 183 -5.92 14.35 -6.14
C VAL A 183 -5.74 12.85 -6.32
N TRP A 184 -4.49 12.37 -6.35
CA TRP A 184 -4.19 10.95 -6.37
C TRP A 184 -4.69 10.28 -5.09
N LEU A 185 -5.44 9.20 -5.19
CA LEU A 185 -5.82 8.41 -4.01
C LEU A 185 -4.98 7.14 -3.93
N HIS A 186 -4.14 7.05 -2.92
CA HIS A 186 -3.38 5.84 -2.57
C HIS A 186 -3.97 5.19 -1.33
N VAL A 187 -4.12 3.86 -1.35
CA VAL A 187 -4.60 3.09 -0.19
C VAL A 187 -3.47 2.23 0.38
N ASP A 188 -3.02 2.56 1.58
CA ASP A 188 -2.15 1.69 2.37
C ASP A 188 -2.99 0.64 3.10
N ALA A 189 -3.09 -0.54 2.50
CA ALA A 189 -3.72 -1.70 3.09
C ALA A 189 -2.69 -2.73 3.57
N ALA A 190 -1.51 -2.26 4.04
CA ALA A 190 -0.37 -3.11 4.39
C ALA A 190 -0.74 -4.28 5.30
N TYR A 191 -1.69 -4.08 6.22
CA TYR A 191 -2.21 -5.13 7.09
C TYR A 191 -3.54 -5.71 6.60
N ALA A 192 -4.57 -4.88 6.48
CA ALA A 192 -5.92 -5.37 6.22
C ALA A 192 -6.12 -5.89 4.79
N GLY A 193 -5.24 -5.56 3.85
CA GLY A 193 -5.35 -6.01 2.45
C GLY A 193 -5.42 -7.54 2.30
N GLY A 194 -4.83 -8.32 3.21
CA GLY A 194 -4.97 -9.77 3.21
C GLY A 194 -6.42 -10.23 3.37
N ALA A 195 -7.21 -9.52 4.18
CA ALA A 195 -8.60 -9.85 4.44
C ALA A 195 -9.53 -9.64 3.23
N PHE A 196 -9.09 -8.95 2.18
CA PHE A 196 -9.86 -8.81 0.93
C PHE A 196 -10.16 -10.17 0.27
N ALA A 197 -9.36 -11.20 0.57
CA ALA A 197 -9.59 -12.57 0.10
C ALA A 197 -10.76 -13.26 0.79
N LEU A 198 -11.29 -12.69 1.88
CA LEU A 198 -12.37 -13.28 2.68
C LEU A 198 -13.72 -12.68 2.27
N ASP A 199 -14.70 -13.54 2.04
CA ASP A 199 -16.04 -13.12 1.61
C ASP A 199 -16.75 -12.31 2.70
N GLU A 200 -16.50 -12.64 3.96
CA GLU A 200 -17.02 -11.93 5.13
C GLU A 200 -16.44 -10.52 5.30
N CYS A 201 -15.36 -10.17 4.58
CA CYS A 201 -14.68 -8.86 4.62
C CYS A 201 -14.93 -8.02 3.35
N THR A 202 -16.01 -8.26 2.62
CA THR A 202 -16.32 -7.57 1.34
C THR A 202 -16.38 -6.06 1.50
N GLU A 203 -16.89 -5.56 2.63
CA GLU A 203 -17.00 -4.13 2.92
C GLU A 203 -15.64 -3.39 2.88
N LEU A 204 -14.54 -4.07 3.19
CA LEU A 204 -13.20 -3.48 3.14
C LEU A 204 -12.75 -3.14 1.70
N ARG A 205 -13.44 -3.65 0.69
CA ARG A 205 -13.13 -3.42 -0.73
C ARG A 205 -13.95 -2.29 -1.36
N ARG A 206 -14.87 -1.66 -0.61
CA ARG A 206 -15.71 -0.57 -1.13
C ARG A 206 -14.84 0.60 -1.55
N GLY A 207 -15.08 1.14 -2.75
CA GLY A 207 -14.35 2.27 -3.31
C GLY A 207 -12.98 1.93 -3.91
N LEU A 208 -12.48 0.68 -3.81
CA LEU A 208 -11.17 0.31 -4.38
C LEU A 208 -11.13 0.38 -5.91
N ASP A 209 -12.29 0.36 -6.58
CA ASP A 209 -12.40 0.57 -8.02
C ASP A 209 -12.10 2.01 -8.45
N ARG A 210 -12.02 2.94 -7.49
CA ARG A 210 -11.81 4.38 -7.72
C ARG A 210 -10.42 4.86 -7.30
N VAL A 211 -9.58 4.01 -6.68
CA VAL A 211 -8.25 4.41 -6.21
C VAL A 211 -7.21 4.34 -7.33
N ASP A 212 -6.19 5.20 -7.29
CA ASP A 212 -5.11 5.23 -8.28
C ASP A 212 -4.04 4.19 -7.99
N SER A 213 -3.81 3.88 -6.72
CA SER A 213 -2.84 2.87 -6.30
C SER A 213 -3.17 2.29 -4.93
N LEU A 214 -2.65 1.10 -4.67
CA LEU A 214 -2.88 0.38 -3.43
C LEU A 214 -1.66 -0.48 -3.11
N ASN A 215 -1.31 -0.64 -1.82
CA ASN A 215 -0.29 -1.60 -1.39
C ASN A 215 -0.79 -2.54 -0.28
N PHE A 216 -0.17 -3.71 -0.23
CA PHE A 216 -0.43 -4.75 0.76
C PHE A 216 0.84 -5.52 1.11
N ASN A 217 1.08 -5.82 2.40
CA ASN A 217 2.26 -6.56 2.85
C ASN A 217 1.97 -8.05 3.00
N LEU A 218 2.48 -8.88 2.08
CA LEU A 218 2.36 -10.34 2.17
C LEU A 218 3.08 -10.89 3.39
N HIS A 219 4.16 -10.21 3.84
CA HIS A 219 4.92 -10.60 5.02
C HIS A 219 4.23 -10.28 6.37
N LYS A 220 3.03 -9.67 6.36
CA LYS A 220 2.21 -9.48 7.56
C LYS A 220 1.19 -10.60 7.73
N PHE A 221 0.28 -10.78 6.77
CA PHE A 221 -0.89 -11.63 6.95
C PHE A 221 -0.94 -12.86 6.01
N MET A 222 0.02 -13.02 5.08
CA MET A 222 0.00 -14.11 4.08
C MET A 222 1.16 -15.10 4.18
N LEU A 223 1.78 -15.26 5.33
CA LEU A 223 2.83 -16.29 5.57
C LEU A 223 4.08 -16.17 4.69
N VAL A 224 4.26 -15.05 4.01
CA VAL A 224 5.46 -14.77 3.20
C VAL A 224 6.54 -14.13 4.09
N ASN A 225 7.81 -14.51 3.87
CA ASN A 225 8.93 -13.91 4.59
C ASN A 225 9.10 -12.44 4.26
N PHE A 226 9.52 -11.66 5.25
CA PHE A 226 10.05 -10.32 5.04
C PHE A 226 11.26 -10.41 4.07
N ASP A 227 11.40 -9.55 3.06
CA ASP A 227 10.57 -8.44 2.70
C ASP A 227 9.71 -8.76 1.47
N CYS A 228 8.43 -8.37 1.47
CA CYS A 228 7.52 -8.54 0.34
C CYS A 228 6.25 -7.68 0.50
N SER A 229 6.15 -6.61 -0.28
CA SER A 229 4.98 -5.74 -0.32
C SER A 229 4.47 -5.67 -1.76
N ALA A 230 3.25 -6.07 -2.00
CA ALA A 230 2.62 -5.93 -3.31
C ALA A 230 2.05 -4.52 -3.45
N MET A 231 2.26 -3.90 -4.61
CA MET A 231 1.70 -2.61 -4.97
C MET A 231 1.01 -2.73 -6.32
N TRP A 232 -0.19 -2.16 -6.45
CA TRP A 232 -0.92 -2.07 -7.71
C TRP A 232 -1.15 -0.63 -8.10
N LEU A 233 -1.15 -0.40 -9.40
CA LEU A 233 -1.32 0.90 -10.03
C LEU A 233 -2.45 0.80 -11.05
N ARG A 234 -3.39 1.74 -11.03
CA ARG A 234 -4.43 1.86 -12.05
C ARG A 234 -3.84 2.23 -13.41
N ASP A 235 -2.82 3.09 -13.39
CA ASP A 235 -2.06 3.53 -14.55
C ASP A 235 -0.57 3.57 -14.21
N ALA A 236 0.13 2.51 -14.59
CA ALA A 236 1.56 2.39 -14.35
C ALA A 236 2.41 3.35 -15.20
N ASN A 237 1.89 3.85 -16.34
CA ASN A 237 2.62 4.82 -17.15
C ASN A 237 2.95 6.07 -16.34
N LYS A 238 2.07 6.50 -15.43
CA LYS A 238 2.31 7.64 -14.56
C LYS A 238 3.54 7.46 -13.65
N VAL A 239 3.80 6.22 -13.22
CA VAL A 239 4.99 5.88 -12.44
C VAL A 239 6.21 5.78 -13.34
N VAL A 240 6.12 5.07 -14.46
CA VAL A 240 7.20 4.96 -15.45
C VAL A 240 7.67 6.33 -15.89
N ASP A 241 6.76 7.23 -16.24
CA ASP A 241 7.07 8.60 -16.63
C ASP A 241 7.83 9.39 -15.54
N SER A 242 7.56 9.07 -14.28
CA SER A 242 8.18 9.77 -13.14
C SER A 242 9.57 9.22 -12.79
N PHE A 243 9.83 7.93 -13.08
CA PHE A 243 11.05 7.23 -12.69
C PHE A 243 11.96 6.87 -13.87
N ASN A 244 11.51 7.09 -15.11
CA ASN A 244 12.30 6.72 -16.28
C ASN A 244 13.56 7.58 -16.39
N VAL A 245 14.72 6.90 -16.42
CA VAL A 245 16.02 7.49 -16.74
C VAL A 245 16.56 6.81 -17.99
N ASP A 246 16.50 7.53 -19.11
CA ASP A 246 16.96 7.03 -20.40
C ASP A 246 18.49 7.05 -20.48
N ARG A 247 19.12 5.88 -20.35
CA ARG A 247 20.57 5.69 -20.50
C ARG A 247 20.86 4.58 -21.50
N ILE A 248 21.86 4.81 -22.37
CA ILE A 248 22.17 3.92 -23.47
C ILE A 248 22.52 2.48 -23.02
N TYR A 249 23.18 2.32 -21.86
CA TYR A 249 23.53 1.01 -21.31
C TYR A 249 22.34 0.22 -20.72
N LEU A 250 21.17 0.86 -20.56
CA LEU A 250 19.94 0.22 -20.12
C LEU A 250 19.05 -0.19 -21.29
N LYS A 251 19.32 0.32 -22.51
CA LYS A 251 18.54 0.02 -23.70
C LYS A 251 18.83 -1.39 -24.22
N HIS A 252 17.81 -2.06 -24.68
CA HIS A 252 17.92 -3.36 -25.32
C HIS A 252 16.96 -3.47 -26.51
N LYS A 253 17.27 -4.36 -27.46
CA LYS A 253 16.53 -4.52 -28.72
C LYS A 253 15.05 -4.95 -28.55
N TYR A 254 14.65 -5.39 -27.37
CA TYR A 254 13.27 -5.81 -27.06
C TYR A 254 12.47 -4.74 -26.32
N GLU A 255 13.04 -3.56 -26.08
CA GLU A 255 12.35 -2.44 -25.43
C GLU A 255 11.14 -2.02 -26.28
N GLY A 256 9.96 -1.98 -25.69
CA GLY A 256 8.70 -1.69 -26.40
C GLY A 256 8.18 -2.81 -27.31
N GLN A 257 8.89 -3.94 -27.46
CA GLN A 257 8.45 -5.10 -28.27
C GLN A 257 7.71 -6.15 -27.44
N THR A 258 7.84 -6.13 -26.15
CA THR A 258 7.13 -7.00 -25.22
C THR A 258 6.06 -6.20 -24.49
N GLN A 259 4.91 -6.83 -24.24
CA GLN A 259 3.87 -6.26 -23.34
C GLN A 259 4.27 -6.38 -21.86
N LEU A 260 5.49 -6.86 -21.57
CA LEU A 260 5.98 -7.07 -20.22
C LEU A 260 6.67 -5.80 -19.68
N PRO A 261 6.45 -5.46 -18.41
CA PRO A 261 7.02 -4.25 -17.83
C PRO A 261 8.53 -4.38 -17.58
N ASP A 262 9.24 -3.26 -17.69
CA ASP A 262 10.56 -3.10 -17.09
C ASP A 262 10.37 -2.55 -15.66
N PHE A 263 10.33 -3.44 -14.68
CA PHE A 263 10.03 -3.08 -13.29
C PHE A 263 11.03 -2.14 -12.64
N ARG A 264 12.23 -1.92 -13.21
CA ARG A 264 13.16 -0.88 -12.76
C ARG A 264 12.54 0.52 -12.71
N HIS A 265 11.54 0.78 -13.57
CA HIS A 265 10.81 2.04 -13.63
C HIS A 265 9.60 2.10 -12.69
N TRP A 266 9.33 1.02 -11.92
CA TRP A 266 8.20 0.92 -11.00
C TRP A 266 8.64 0.95 -9.53
N GLN A 267 9.89 1.25 -9.26
CA GLN A 267 10.52 1.18 -7.93
C GLN A 267 11.65 2.20 -7.79
N ILE A 268 12.14 2.39 -6.56
CA ILE A 268 13.27 3.27 -6.26
C ILE A 268 14.62 2.65 -6.68
N PRO A 269 14.98 1.42 -6.25
CA PRO A 269 16.27 0.83 -6.60
C PRO A 269 16.29 0.33 -8.04
N LEU A 270 17.47 0.31 -8.67
CA LEU A 270 17.65 -0.31 -9.98
C LEU A 270 17.54 -1.84 -9.88
N GLY A 271 18.36 -2.47 -9.04
CA GLY A 271 18.39 -3.90 -8.84
C GLY A 271 17.15 -4.46 -8.16
N ARG A 272 16.77 -5.70 -8.50
CA ARG A 272 15.59 -6.37 -7.97
C ARG A 272 15.92 -7.79 -7.54
N ARG A 273 15.43 -8.18 -6.37
CA ARG A 273 15.46 -9.57 -5.90
C ARG A 273 14.32 -10.37 -6.54
N PHE A 274 14.51 -11.68 -6.67
CA PHE A 274 13.47 -12.57 -7.18
C PHE A 274 12.37 -12.88 -6.13
N ARG A 275 11.72 -11.84 -5.62
CA ARG A 275 10.68 -11.97 -4.56
C ARG A 275 9.45 -12.75 -5.01
N ALA A 276 9.12 -12.71 -6.29
CA ALA A 276 7.98 -13.44 -6.85
C ALA A 276 8.07 -14.96 -6.59
N LEU A 277 9.26 -15.53 -6.52
CA LEU A 277 9.45 -16.98 -6.33
C LEU A 277 8.92 -17.46 -4.98
N LYS A 278 9.21 -16.75 -3.89
CA LYS A 278 8.68 -17.13 -2.56
C LYS A 278 7.17 -16.98 -2.46
N VAL A 279 6.58 -15.98 -3.15
CA VAL A 279 5.14 -15.81 -3.26
C VAL A 279 4.54 -17.00 -4.02
N TRP A 280 5.10 -17.33 -5.20
CA TRP A 280 4.65 -18.44 -6.03
C TRP A 280 4.69 -19.77 -5.27
N ILE A 281 5.80 -20.10 -4.58
CA ILE A 281 5.94 -21.35 -3.82
C ILE A 281 4.90 -21.38 -2.68
N THR A 282 4.68 -20.26 -1.98
CA THR A 282 3.68 -20.17 -0.91
C THR A 282 2.27 -20.45 -1.45
N PHE A 283 1.89 -19.83 -2.55
CA PHE A 283 0.59 -20.06 -3.19
C PHE A 283 0.44 -21.50 -3.71
N ARG A 284 1.48 -22.05 -4.35
CA ARG A 284 1.46 -23.43 -4.87
C ARG A 284 1.36 -24.47 -3.78
N THR A 285 1.95 -24.20 -2.60
CA THR A 285 1.96 -25.13 -1.48
C THR A 285 0.70 -25.07 -0.65
N LEU A 286 0.21 -23.87 -0.33
CA LEU A 286 -0.91 -23.69 0.59
C LEU A 286 -2.25 -23.60 -0.15
N GLY A 287 -2.25 -23.12 -1.39
CA GLY A 287 -3.46 -22.84 -2.15
C GLY A 287 -4.26 -21.65 -1.59
N ALA A 288 -5.26 -21.22 -2.34
CA ALA A 288 -6.14 -20.12 -1.92
C ALA A 288 -6.91 -20.45 -0.63
N GLU A 289 -7.46 -21.66 -0.55
CA GLU A 289 -8.24 -22.09 0.63
C GLU A 289 -7.37 -22.23 1.88
N GLY A 290 -6.14 -22.75 1.75
CA GLY A 290 -5.21 -22.83 2.89
C GLY A 290 -4.83 -21.43 3.43
N LEU A 291 -4.65 -20.45 2.55
CA LEU A 291 -4.39 -19.06 2.95
C LEU A 291 -5.61 -18.43 3.62
N ARG A 292 -6.83 -18.61 3.07
CA ARG A 292 -8.08 -18.14 3.69
C ARG A 292 -8.29 -18.76 5.07
N ALA A 293 -8.11 -20.08 5.18
CA ALA A 293 -8.24 -20.79 6.45
C ALA A 293 -7.25 -20.28 7.52
N HIS A 294 -6.00 -19.99 7.10
CA HIS A 294 -5.00 -19.37 7.99
C HIS A 294 -5.45 -18.00 8.50
N MET A 295 -5.94 -17.12 7.62
CA MET A 295 -6.43 -15.79 8.00
C MET A 295 -7.61 -15.87 8.97
N ARG A 296 -8.61 -16.71 8.67
CA ARG A 296 -9.77 -16.95 9.56
C ARG A 296 -9.35 -17.45 10.93
N LYS A 297 -8.39 -18.39 10.97
CA LYS A 297 -7.85 -18.88 12.25
C LYS A 297 -7.27 -17.76 13.10
N HIS A 298 -6.55 -16.80 12.52
CA HIS A 298 -6.00 -15.64 13.25
C HIS A 298 -7.10 -14.71 13.74
N ILE A 299 -8.13 -14.48 12.94
CA ILE A 299 -9.31 -13.69 13.34
C ILE A 299 -10.05 -14.37 14.50
N ASP A 300 -10.23 -15.70 14.44
CA ASP A 300 -10.88 -16.49 15.49
C ASP A 300 -10.06 -16.48 16.80
N LEU A 301 -8.74 -16.59 16.71
CA LEU A 301 -7.86 -16.48 17.88
C LEU A 301 -7.95 -15.08 18.54
N ALA A 302 -8.05 -14.04 17.75
CA ALA A 302 -8.28 -12.70 18.27
C ALA A 302 -9.66 -12.56 18.94
N ALA A 303 -10.70 -13.20 18.41
CA ALA A 303 -12.01 -13.23 19.04
C ALA A 303 -11.99 -13.96 20.39
N GLN A 304 -11.27 -15.08 20.48
CA GLN A 304 -11.08 -15.80 21.76
C GLN A 304 -10.30 -14.92 22.75
N PHE A 305 -9.24 -14.24 22.32
CA PHE A 305 -8.49 -13.35 23.19
C PHE A 305 -9.34 -12.15 23.66
N GLU A 306 -10.13 -11.56 22.79
CA GLU A 306 -11.09 -10.51 23.14
C GLU A 306 -12.07 -10.99 24.24
N ALA A 307 -12.59 -12.22 24.13
CA ALA A 307 -13.47 -12.80 25.13
C ALA A 307 -12.79 -12.96 26.49
N LEU A 308 -11.52 -13.36 26.51
CA LEU A 308 -10.74 -13.47 27.75
C LEU A 308 -10.49 -12.09 28.39
N VAL A 309 -10.18 -11.06 27.58
CA VAL A 309 -10.02 -9.68 28.07
C VAL A 309 -11.32 -9.16 28.67
N LYS A 310 -12.47 -9.40 28.02
CA LYS A 310 -13.79 -8.98 28.52
C LYS A 310 -14.21 -9.71 29.81
N ALA A 311 -13.77 -10.95 30.01
CA ALA A 311 -14.06 -11.73 31.21
C ALA A 311 -13.24 -11.31 32.43
N ASP A 312 -12.14 -10.60 32.26
CA ASP A 312 -11.29 -10.14 33.34
C ASP A 312 -11.63 -8.68 33.70
N GLU A 313 -12.17 -8.50 34.92
CA GLU A 313 -12.62 -7.18 35.40
C GLU A 313 -11.51 -6.12 35.50
N ARG A 314 -10.25 -6.52 35.46
CA ARG A 314 -9.09 -5.62 35.51
C ARG A 314 -8.82 -4.90 34.20
N PHE A 315 -9.40 -5.37 33.08
CA PHE A 315 -9.13 -4.86 31.74
C PHE A 315 -10.38 -4.28 31.06
N GLU A 316 -10.17 -3.43 30.09
CA GLU A 316 -11.21 -2.93 29.21
C GLU A 316 -10.68 -2.81 27.77
N LEU A 317 -11.56 -2.96 26.79
CA LEU A 317 -11.24 -2.70 25.38
C LEU A 317 -11.26 -1.20 25.12
N VAL A 318 -10.26 -0.71 24.36
CA VAL A 318 -10.14 0.71 23.99
C VAL A 318 -10.58 0.98 22.54
N ALA A 319 -10.69 -0.07 21.74
CA ALA A 319 -11.25 -0.03 20.38
C ALA A 319 -11.94 -1.36 20.08
N PRO A 320 -12.88 -1.39 19.12
CA PRO A 320 -13.46 -2.64 18.63
C PRO A 320 -12.36 -3.55 18.07
N ARG A 321 -12.49 -4.87 18.31
CA ARG A 321 -11.59 -5.84 17.67
C ARG A 321 -11.75 -5.77 16.15
N ALA A 322 -10.62 -5.67 15.44
CA ALA A 322 -10.59 -5.69 13.99
C ALA A 322 -9.57 -6.70 13.49
N LEU A 323 -10.01 -7.64 12.64
CA LEU A 323 -9.21 -8.75 12.14
C LEU A 323 -8.50 -9.50 13.29
N GLY A 324 -7.17 -9.54 13.27
CA GLY A 324 -6.34 -10.16 14.29
C GLY A 324 -5.89 -9.24 15.43
N LEU A 325 -6.38 -8.00 15.50
CA LEU A 325 -5.95 -7.01 16.49
C LEU A 325 -6.99 -6.81 17.60
N VAL A 326 -6.54 -6.87 18.86
CA VAL A 326 -7.32 -6.55 20.07
C VAL A 326 -6.61 -5.47 20.84
N CYS A 327 -7.26 -4.32 21.01
CA CYS A 327 -6.73 -3.18 21.74
C CYS A 327 -7.36 -3.12 23.13
N PHE A 328 -6.56 -3.24 24.17
CA PHE A 328 -7.05 -3.23 25.55
C PHE A 328 -6.09 -2.49 26.48
N ARG A 329 -6.58 -2.09 27.66
CA ARG A 329 -5.78 -1.49 28.72
C ARG A 329 -6.24 -1.99 30.09
N ALA A 330 -5.40 -1.80 31.11
CA ALA A 330 -5.84 -1.96 32.49
C ALA A 330 -6.84 -0.83 32.83
N LYS A 331 -7.91 -1.18 33.56
CA LYS A 331 -8.87 -0.18 34.07
C LYS A 331 -8.20 0.74 35.08
N GLY A 332 -8.61 2.00 35.10
CA GLY A 332 -8.11 3.03 35.98
C GLY A 332 -7.17 4.01 35.28
N ASP A 333 -6.13 4.48 35.99
CA ASP A 333 -5.17 5.43 35.44
C ASP A 333 -4.31 4.80 34.35
N ASN A 334 -3.96 5.58 33.32
CA ASN A 334 -3.06 5.18 32.25
C ASN A 334 -1.66 4.77 32.78
N GLU A 335 -1.24 5.27 33.93
CA GLU A 335 -0.01 4.88 34.60
C GLU A 335 0.02 3.38 34.91
N ILE A 336 -1.11 2.77 35.28
CA ILE A 336 -1.21 1.31 35.52
C ILE A 336 -0.91 0.54 34.22
N THR A 337 -1.45 0.99 33.11
CA THR A 337 -1.18 0.38 31.78
C THR A 337 0.29 0.57 31.38
N ALA A 338 0.88 1.76 31.63
CA ALA A 338 2.28 2.02 31.35
C ALA A 338 3.20 1.12 32.17
N GLN A 339 2.91 0.92 33.45
CA GLN A 339 3.66 0.00 34.32
C GLN A 339 3.51 -1.47 33.89
N LEU A 340 2.33 -1.88 33.44
CA LEU A 340 2.11 -3.22 32.88
C LEU A 340 3.00 -3.41 31.64
N LEU A 341 3.00 -2.45 30.73
CA LEU A 341 3.79 -2.49 29.49
C LEU A 341 5.30 -2.54 29.76
N GLN A 342 5.80 -1.87 30.82
CA GLN A 342 7.20 -1.92 31.23
C GLN A 342 7.64 -3.28 31.80
N ARG A 343 6.68 -4.09 32.27
CA ARG A 343 6.96 -5.42 32.87
C ARG A 343 6.84 -6.58 31.88
N LEU A 344 6.25 -6.32 30.70
CA LEU A 344 6.14 -7.27 29.57
C LEU A 344 7.35 -7.17 28.63
#